data_3ba021347c4d5e223fce45ce54e1d0f9
#
_entry.id   3ba021347c4d5e223fce45ce54e1d0f9
#
_cell.length_a   1.000
_cell.length_b   1.000
_cell.length_c   1.000
_cell.angle_alpha   90.00
_cell.angle_beta   90.00
_cell.angle_gamma   90.00
#
_symmetry.space_group_name_H-M   'P 1'
#
loop_
_entity.id
_entity.type
_entity.pdbx_description
1 polymer ?
#
loop_
_entity_poly.entity_id
_entity_poly.type
_entity_poly.pdbx_seq_one_letter_code
_entity_poly.pdbx_strand_id
1 'polypeptide(L)'
;MNKIPHTYVIIFILILIAAVMTWFVPSGEFIRSDQPTSSGRIISQIVPGTYHRVESSPQTWQIFSAFFKGFQKTPAIIAFILILGGAFWILNETNAINTGVKLFLNKSKSLEKVPLLKKIGVNNLIISLIMILFSLFGAVFGMSEETIAFAAVFVPLAISMGYDSITGICMCFLAAGLGFAGCMLNPFTLGIAQDIAGLKMFSGIEYRFFIWLVMTAAGIVFVLSYANKIKKNPQKSVMYTIDGYWRKQQQSDAASENDNAAQNQTEKRIALISLAVLAVVIITLIIGVTVFDWGFTQIAALFFTMAVVTGFVARKTPSEIAVMFINGCKDILSAALVVGLAGGIIVILEDGKIIDTVLYAVSSCVSGTGKTGALTIMYGFQTLLNAVITSGTAKAAMLMPMFREISSIVGLSLQSTVTAFHIGDGFTNLITPTSGVLIAVLGVAKIPYTKWVKFVWKFILIMIILGWILLLPTLFMNLTDF
;
A
#
# COMPACT_ATOMS: atom_id res chain seq x y z
N MET A 1 -26.01 -16.13 11.44
CA MET A 1 -24.98 -15.17 11.01
C MET A 1 -23.96 -15.94 10.18
N ASN A 2 -23.94 -15.72 8.86
CA ASN A 2 -22.93 -16.34 8.00
C ASN A 2 -21.55 -15.87 8.46
N LYS A 3 -20.73 -16.80 8.95
CA LYS A 3 -19.34 -16.52 9.30
C LYS A 3 -18.60 -16.16 8.01
N ILE A 4 -18.08 -14.94 7.92
CA ILE A 4 -17.24 -14.50 6.79
C ILE A 4 -16.02 -15.43 6.76
N PRO A 5 -15.67 -16.02 5.59
CA PRO A 5 -14.56 -16.96 5.49
C PRO A 5 -13.23 -16.33 5.94
N HIS A 6 -12.33 -17.17 6.43
CA HIS A 6 -10.96 -16.72 6.74
C HIS A 6 -10.24 -16.25 5.47
N THR A 7 -9.31 -15.29 5.58
CA THR A 7 -8.59 -14.70 4.43
C THR A 7 -7.95 -15.76 3.52
N TYR A 8 -7.41 -16.82 4.09
CA TYR A 8 -6.86 -17.96 3.32
C TYR A 8 -7.90 -18.62 2.42
N VAL A 9 -9.13 -18.79 2.92
CA VAL A 9 -10.24 -19.37 2.15
C VAL A 9 -10.63 -18.46 0.99
N ILE A 10 -10.68 -17.15 1.23
CA ILE A 10 -10.99 -16.14 0.19
C ILE A 10 -9.95 -16.22 -0.93
N ILE A 11 -8.67 -16.24 -0.59
CA ILE A 11 -7.59 -16.31 -1.59
C ILE A 11 -7.64 -17.64 -2.35
N PHE A 12 -7.91 -18.75 -1.66
CA PHE A 12 -8.06 -20.04 -2.32
C PHE A 12 -9.23 -20.05 -3.31
N ILE A 13 -10.36 -19.47 -2.95
CA ILE A 13 -11.51 -19.32 -3.88
C ILE A 13 -11.11 -18.46 -5.09
N LEU A 14 -10.34 -17.40 -4.91
CA LEU A 14 -9.85 -16.57 -6.02
C LEU A 14 -8.88 -17.35 -6.93
N ILE A 15 -8.02 -18.21 -6.38
CA ILE A 15 -7.17 -19.12 -7.16
C ILE A 15 -8.04 -20.10 -7.99
N LEU A 16 -9.10 -20.65 -7.39
CA LEU A 16 -10.06 -21.52 -8.12
C LEU A 16 -10.75 -20.76 -9.25
N ILE A 17 -11.22 -19.54 -9.00
CA ILE A 17 -11.85 -18.71 -10.05
C ILE A 17 -10.85 -18.43 -11.17
N ALA A 18 -9.61 -18.04 -10.84
CA ALA A 18 -8.55 -17.82 -11.83
C ALA A 18 -8.28 -19.08 -12.66
N ALA A 19 -8.22 -20.25 -12.03
CA ALA A 19 -8.04 -21.52 -12.73
C ALA A 19 -9.21 -21.84 -13.66
N VAL A 20 -10.45 -21.63 -13.21
CA VAL A 20 -11.65 -21.82 -14.05
C VAL A 20 -11.60 -20.86 -15.25
N MET A 21 -11.18 -19.62 -15.09
CA MET A 21 -11.03 -18.66 -16.21
C MET A 21 -10.09 -19.19 -17.28
N THR A 22 -9.03 -19.94 -16.94
CA THR A 22 -8.09 -20.51 -17.94
C THR A 22 -8.73 -21.56 -18.87
N TRP A 23 -9.90 -22.07 -18.53
CA TRP A 23 -10.65 -23.03 -19.38
C TRP A 23 -11.54 -22.32 -20.41
N PHE A 24 -11.99 -21.11 -20.11
CA PHE A 24 -12.95 -20.37 -20.94
C PHE A 24 -12.30 -19.24 -21.74
N VAL A 25 -11.27 -18.62 -21.19
CA VAL A 25 -10.53 -17.55 -21.85
C VAL A 25 -9.48 -18.17 -22.77
N PRO A 26 -9.49 -17.92 -24.09
CA PRO A 26 -8.48 -18.44 -25.00
C PRO A 26 -7.08 -17.95 -24.60
N SER A 27 -6.11 -18.84 -24.60
CA SER A 27 -4.71 -18.50 -24.35
C SER A 27 -4.11 -17.73 -25.52
N GLY A 28 -3.30 -16.71 -25.22
CA GLY A 28 -2.60 -15.88 -26.20
C GLY A 28 -1.42 -15.16 -25.58
N GLU A 29 -0.49 -14.81 -26.43
CA GLU A 29 0.74 -14.12 -26.05
C GLU A 29 1.06 -12.98 -27.04
N PHE A 30 1.67 -11.92 -26.50
CA PHE A 30 2.35 -10.90 -27.29
C PHE A 30 3.83 -11.23 -27.38
N ILE A 31 4.47 -10.90 -28.50
CA ILE A 31 5.92 -10.89 -28.58
C ILE A 31 6.43 -9.73 -27.72
N ARG A 32 7.43 -10.01 -26.89
CA ARG A 32 8.08 -9.03 -26.04
C ARG A 32 9.51 -8.80 -26.50
N SER A 33 9.94 -7.55 -26.49
CA SER A 33 11.33 -7.15 -26.73
C SER A 33 11.88 -6.43 -25.53
N ASP A 34 13.09 -6.79 -25.13
CA ASP A 34 13.81 -6.10 -24.08
C ASP A 34 14.40 -4.80 -24.63
N GLN A 35 13.99 -3.66 -24.07
CA GLN A 35 14.47 -2.34 -24.47
C GLN A 35 15.04 -1.58 -23.27
N PRO A 36 16.21 -0.94 -23.44
CA PRO A 36 16.73 -0.05 -22.40
C PRO A 36 15.89 1.22 -22.34
N THR A 37 15.47 1.60 -21.13
CA THR A 37 14.86 2.91 -20.88
C THR A 37 15.90 4.02 -20.84
N SER A 38 15.47 5.29 -20.91
CA SER A 38 16.33 6.46 -20.71
C SER A 38 17.07 6.45 -19.36
N SER A 39 16.55 5.70 -18.38
CA SER A 39 17.17 5.46 -17.06
C SER A 39 18.16 4.28 -17.04
N GLY A 40 18.44 3.63 -18.18
CA GLY A 40 19.35 2.48 -18.29
C GLY A 40 18.79 1.14 -17.77
N ARG A 41 17.50 1.07 -17.43
CA ARG A 41 16.84 -0.18 -17.05
C ARG A 41 16.38 -0.94 -18.28
N ILE A 42 16.54 -2.25 -18.28
CA ILE A 42 15.97 -3.13 -19.31
C ILE A 42 14.53 -3.41 -18.93
N ILE A 43 13.59 -3.05 -19.81
CA ILE A 43 12.16 -3.33 -19.64
C ILE A 43 11.71 -4.22 -20.80
N SER A 44 11.02 -5.30 -20.47
CA SER A 44 10.35 -6.15 -21.45
C SER A 44 9.06 -5.47 -21.91
N GLN A 45 9.04 -5.02 -23.17
CA GLN A 45 7.92 -4.31 -23.77
C GLN A 45 7.17 -5.21 -24.74
N ILE A 46 5.83 -5.07 -24.75
CA ILE A 46 4.98 -5.69 -25.76
C ILE A 46 5.25 -5.04 -27.11
N VAL A 47 5.46 -5.87 -28.14
CA VAL A 47 5.49 -5.41 -29.51
C VAL A 47 4.04 -5.34 -30.02
N PRO A 48 3.54 -4.14 -30.36
CA PRO A 48 2.17 -3.97 -30.80
C PRO A 48 1.84 -4.77 -32.06
N GLY A 49 0.59 -5.20 -32.19
CA GLY A 49 0.14 -5.98 -33.35
C GLY A 49 0.64 -7.43 -33.40
N THR A 50 1.40 -7.90 -32.42
CA THR A 50 2.00 -9.24 -32.39
C THR A 50 1.19 -10.27 -31.61
N TYR A 51 -0.04 -9.91 -31.18
CA TYR A 51 -0.88 -10.86 -30.48
C TYR A 51 -1.15 -12.10 -31.36
N HIS A 52 -0.89 -13.25 -30.81
CA HIS A 52 -1.20 -14.52 -31.44
C HIS A 52 -1.77 -15.49 -30.41
N ARG A 53 -2.65 -16.36 -30.87
CA ARG A 53 -3.15 -17.44 -30.03
C ARG A 53 -2.08 -18.48 -29.85
N VAL A 54 -1.97 -18.97 -28.62
CA VAL A 54 -1.07 -20.05 -28.27
C VAL A 54 -1.87 -21.26 -27.81
N GLU A 55 -1.21 -22.39 -27.67
CA GLU A 55 -1.83 -23.60 -27.15
C GLU A 55 -2.45 -23.32 -25.77
N SER A 56 -3.69 -23.77 -25.59
CA SER A 56 -4.42 -23.59 -24.34
C SER A 56 -3.71 -24.34 -23.21
N SER A 57 -3.56 -23.67 -22.08
CA SER A 57 -2.93 -24.20 -20.87
C SER A 57 -3.89 -24.14 -19.67
N PRO A 58 -5.00 -24.94 -19.72
CA PRO A 58 -6.00 -24.93 -18.65
C PRO A 58 -5.38 -25.43 -17.36
N GLN A 59 -5.56 -24.65 -16.31
CA GLN A 59 -5.01 -24.97 -15.00
C GLN A 59 -5.97 -25.87 -14.21
N THR A 60 -5.45 -26.97 -13.66
CA THR A 60 -6.21 -27.99 -12.93
C THR A 60 -5.57 -28.24 -11.56
N TRP A 61 -4.80 -29.33 -11.43
CA TRP A 61 -4.10 -29.68 -10.22
C TRP A 61 -2.99 -28.65 -9.86
N GLN A 62 -2.56 -27.85 -10.82
CA GLN A 62 -1.60 -26.75 -10.64
C GLN A 62 -2.08 -25.75 -9.60
N ILE A 63 -3.39 -25.69 -9.31
CA ILE A 63 -3.96 -24.91 -8.18
C ILE A 63 -3.19 -25.20 -6.89
N PHE A 64 -2.82 -26.44 -6.62
CA PHE A 64 -2.08 -26.81 -5.41
C PHE A 64 -0.61 -26.42 -5.50
N SER A 65 0.02 -26.51 -6.67
CA SER A 65 1.40 -26.05 -6.87
C SER A 65 1.52 -24.53 -6.89
N ALA A 66 0.43 -23.82 -7.18
CA ALA A 66 0.38 -22.36 -7.16
C ALA A 66 0.71 -21.77 -5.79
N PHE A 67 0.43 -22.49 -4.71
CA PHE A 67 0.86 -22.08 -3.37
C PHE A 67 2.38 -21.96 -3.30
N PHE A 68 3.10 -23.00 -3.66
CA PHE A 68 4.57 -23.00 -3.63
C PHE A 68 5.16 -21.97 -4.59
N LYS A 69 4.68 -21.94 -5.83
CA LYS A 69 5.11 -20.96 -6.84
C LYS A 69 4.78 -19.53 -6.42
N GLY A 70 3.66 -19.30 -5.71
CA GLY A 70 3.30 -18.00 -5.17
C GLY A 70 4.32 -17.48 -4.15
N PHE A 71 4.83 -18.36 -3.27
CA PHE A 71 5.92 -18.02 -2.38
C PHE A 71 7.21 -17.68 -3.14
N GLN A 72 7.50 -18.41 -4.22
CA GLN A 72 8.64 -18.11 -5.09
C GLN A 72 8.47 -16.78 -5.85
N LYS A 73 7.23 -16.35 -6.11
CA LYS A 73 6.92 -15.09 -6.79
C LYS A 73 7.07 -13.87 -5.88
N THR A 74 6.88 -14.03 -4.57
CA THR A 74 6.86 -12.93 -3.59
C THR A 74 7.87 -13.10 -2.43
N PRO A 75 9.05 -13.73 -2.62
CA PRO A 75 9.94 -14.05 -1.51
C PRO A 75 10.48 -12.80 -0.82
N ALA A 76 10.73 -11.72 -1.58
CA ALA A 76 11.23 -10.47 -1.05
C ALA A 76 10.24 -9.83 -0.06
N ILE A 77 8.94 -9.84 -0.38
CA ILE A 77 7.90 -9.28 0.50
C ILE A 77 7.78 -10.13 1.76
N ILE A 78 7.79 -11.46 1.63
CA ILE A 78 7.71 -12.39 2.76
C ILE A 78 8.88 -12.17 3.72
N ALA A 79 10.13 -12.15 3.21
CA ALA A 79 11.32 -11.90 4.01
C ALA A 79 11.27 -10.52 4.67
N PHE A 80 10.84 -9.49 3.95
CA PHE A 80 10.68 -8.14 4.43
C PHE A 80 9.72 -8.06 5.62
N ILE A 81 8.54 -8.65 5.51
CA ILE A 81 7.54 -8.68 6.59
C ILE A 81 8.11 -9.34 7.85
N LEU A 82 8.77 -10.49 7.70
CA LEU A 82 9.33 -11.22 8.84
C LEU A 82 10.45 -10.41 9.53
N ILE A 83 11.32 -9.77 8.76
CA ILE A 83 12.39 -8.92 9.31
C ILE A 83 11.80 -7.72 10.06
N LEU A 84 10.80 -7.06 9.48
CA LEU A 84 10.12 -5.95 10.14
C LEU A 84 9.41 -6.40 11.42
N GLY A 85 8.69 -7.51 11.38
CA GLY A 85 8.02 -8.06 12.56
C GLY A 85 9.00 -8.31 13.71
N GLY A 86 10.15 -8.93 13.41
CA GLY A 86 11.23 -9.12 14.37
C GLY A 86 11.78 -7.80 14.92
N ALA A 87 12.01 -6.81 14.06
CA ALA A 87 12.56 -5.53 14.44
C ALA A 87 11.58 -4.72 15.33
N PHE A 88 10.32 -4.67 14.96
CA PHE A 88 9.32 -3.95 15.75
C PHE A 88 8.99 -4.64 17.07
N TRP A 89 9.09 -5.97 17.14
CA TRP A 89 8.96 -6.67 18.42
C TRP A 89 9.99 -6.20 19.42
N ILE A 90 11.28 -6.14 19.02
CA ILE A 90 12.36 -5.66 19.87
C ILE A 90 12.14 -4.19 20.28
N LEU A 91 11.71 -3.35 19.35
CA LEU A 91 11.40 -1.95 19.64
C LEU A 91 10.24 -1.83 20.66
N ASN A 92 9.19 -2.63 20.53
CA ASN A 92 8.06 -2.64 21.44
C ASN A 92 8.44 -3.03 22.86
N GLU A 93 9.33 -4.01 23.03
CA GLU A 93 9.85 -4.42 24.34
C GLU A 93 10.58 -3.29 25.09
N THR A 94 11.05 -2.25 24.38
CA THR A 94 11.68 -1.07 25.01
C THR A 94 10.67 -0.02 25.45
N ASN A 95 9.37 -0.23 25.23
CA ASN A 95 8.32 0.78 25.43
C ASN A 95 8.56 2.12 24.72
N ALA A 96 9.42 2.13 23.67
CA ALA A 96 9.79 3.33 22.95
C ALA A 96 8.55 3.99 22.31
N ILE A 97 7.69 3.21 21.67
CA ILE A 97 6.49 3.68 20.97
C ILE A 97 5.52 4.30 21.98
N ASN A 98 5.24 3.61 23.11
CA ASN A 98 4.35 4.13 24.15
C ASN A 98 4.87 5.42 24.78
N THR A 99 6.19 5.51 25.03
CA THR A 99 6.82 6.72 25.53
C THR A 99 6.72 7.85 24.51
N GLY A 100 6.96 7.59 23.23
CA GLY A 100 6.82 8.55 22.15
C GLY A 100 5.38 9.07 22.01
N VAL A 101 4.41 8.17 22.10
CA VAL A 101 2.98 8.52 22.09
C VAL A 101 2.62 9.43 23.26
N LYS A 102 3.08 9.11 24.47
CA LYS A 102 2.82 9.95 25.68
C LYS A 102 3.44 11.34 25.54
N LEU A 103 4.68 11.44 25.05
CA LEU A 103 5.34 12.72 24.78
C LEU A 103 4.59 13.52 23.72
N PHE A 104 4.18 12.88 22.65
CA PHE A 104 3.43 13.51 21.58
C PHE A 104 2.05 14.00 22.07
N LEU A 105 1.30 13.19 22.82
CA LEU A 105 0.02 13.59 23.42
C LEU A 105 0.16 14.73 24.41
N ASN A 106 1.20 14.71 25.25
CA ASN A 106 1.46 15.79 26.20
C ASN A 106 1.80 17.09 25.48
N LYS A 107 2.59 17.02 24.40
CA LYS A 107 2.92 18.21 23.57
C LYS A 107 1.70 18.69 22.77
N SER A 108 0.84 17.78 22.30
CA SER A 108 -0.39 18.11 21.57
C SER A 108 -1.39 18.86 22.43
N LYS A 109 -1.48 18.53 23.74
CA LYS A 109 -2.33 19.28 24.68
C LYS A 109 -1.94 20.76 24.78
N SER A 110 -0.68 21.10 24.54
CA SER A 110 -0.23 22.49 24.48
C SER A 110 -0.75 23.25 23.26
N LEU A 111 -1.07 22.55 22.16
CA LEU A 111 -1.66 23.14 20.96
C LEU A 111 -3.15 23.52 21.16
N GLU A 112 -3.83 22.97 22.17
CA GLU A 112 -5.19 23.37 22.56
C GLU A 112 -5.28 24.84 23.01
N LYS A 113 -4.14 25.45 23.39
CA LYS A 113 -4.06 26.86 23.78
C LYS A 113 -4.19 27.81 22.58
N VAL A 114 -4.06 27.31 21.34
CA VAL A 114 -4.20 28.11 20.13
C VAL A 114 -5.70 28.17 19.73
N PRO A 115 -6.34 29.37 19.72
CA PRO A 115 -7.79 29.51 19.57
C PRO A 115 -8.35 28.91 18.26
N LEU A 116 -7.59 29.00 17.17
CA LEU A 116 -7.96 28.46 15.85
C LEU A 116 -7.99 26.93 15.84
N LEU A 117 -7.03 26.30 16.54
CA LEU A 117 -6.89 24.83 16.59
C LEU A 117 -7.91 24.20 17.55
N LYS A 118 -8.37 24.93 18.55
CA LYS A 118 -9.42 24.49 19.49
C LYS A 118 -10.75 24.20 18.77
N LYS A 119 -11.04 24.93 17.70
CA LYS A 119 -12.27 24.77 16.91
C LYS A 119 -12.25 23.49 16.04
N ILE A 120 -11.09 23.07 15.56
CA ILE A 120 -10.91 21.86 14.72
C ILE A 120 -10.75 20.59 15.59
N GLY A 121 -10.24 20.75 16.83
CA GLY A 121 -9.89 19.65 17.71
C GLY A 121 -8.47 19.11 17.41
N VAL A 122 -7.62 19.10 18.42
CA VAL A 122 -6.17 18.74 18.28
C VAL A 122 -5.99 17.36 17.65
N ASN A 123 -6.80 16.37 18.05
CA ASN A 123 -6.71 15.02 17.49
C ASN A 123 -7.02 14.96 16.00
N ASN A 124 -8.02 15.74 15.55
CA ASN A 124 -8.35 15.82 14.13
C ASN A 124 -7.20 16.46 13.33
N LEU A 125 -6.58 17.49 13.88
CA LEU A 125 -5.40 18.12 13.29
C LEU A 125 -4.23 17.15 13.17
N ILE A 126 -3.95 16.37 14.21
CA ILE A 126 -2.88 15.37 14.23
C ILE A 126 -3.12 14.31 13.16
N ILE A 127 -4.33 13.74 13.08
CA ILE A 127 -4.70 12.76 12.06
C ILE A 127 -4.49 13.38 10.68
N SER A 128 -4.98 14.61 10.45
CA SER A 128 -4.87 15.29 9.16
C SER A 128 -3.42 15.53 8.75
N LEU A 129 -2.57 16.01 9.65
CA LEU A 129 -1.16 16.28 9.37
C LEU A 129 -0.38 15.02 9.03
N ILE A 130 -0.63 13.93 9.76
CA ILE A 130 -0.01 12.63 9.45
C ILE A 130 -0.50 12.12 8.09
N MET A 131 -1.80 12.22 7.81
CA MET A 131 -2.35 11.81 6.52
C MET A 131 -1.78 12.63 5.36
N ILE A 132 -1.61 13.94 5.51
CA ILE A 132 -0.97 14.79 4.49
C ILE A 132 0.48 14.34 4.26
N LEU A 133 1.23 14.08 5.33
CA LEU A 133 2.62 13.64 5.23
C LEU A 133 2.74 12.30 4.49
N PHE A 134 1.94 11.30 4.85
CA PHE A 134 1.99 9.99 4.20
C PHE A 134 1.43 10.04 2.78
N SER A 135 0.42 10.85 2.53
CA SER A 135 -0.07 11.10 1.17
C SER A 135 1.01 11.76 0.29
N LEU A 136 1.78 12.70 0.85
CA LEU A 136 2.90 13.30 0.14
C LEU A 136 3.99 12.24 -0.17
N PHE A 137 4.30 11.36 0.77
CA PHE A 137 5.26 10.27 0.55
C PHE A 137 4.77 9.31 -0.56
N GLY A 138 3.49 8.96 -0.59
CA GLY A 138 2.91 8.16 -1.66
C GLY A 138 2.98 8.86 -3.03
N ALA A 139 2.71 10.16 -3.06
CA ALA A 139 2.67 10.95 -4.30
C ALA A 139 4.07 11.23 -4.89
N VAL A 140 5.09 11.41 -4.03
CA VAL A 140 6.43 11.82 -4.44
C VAL A 140 7.36 10.62 -4.61
N PHE A 141 7.28 9.65 -3.71
CA PHE A 141 8.21 8.52 -3.68
C PHE A 141 7.56 7.19 -4.06
N GLY A 142 6.23 7.17 -4.20
CA GLY A 142 5.51 5.92 -4.42
C GLY A 142 5.50 5.03 -3.18
N MET A 143 5.59 5.63 -1.97
CA MET A 143 5.59 4.89 -0.71
C MET A 143 4.36 3.97 -0.62
N SER A 144 4.61 2.70 -0.45
CA SER A 144 3.60 1.66 -0.33
C SER A 144 4.02 0.65 0.74
N GLU A 145 5.07 -0.12 0.48
CA GLU A 145 5.57 -1.22 1.31
C GLU A 145 6.07 -0.71 2.67
N GLU A 146 6.66 0.44 2.71
CA GLU A 146 7.19 1.07 3.94
C GLU A 146 6.07 1.37 4.96
N THR A 147 4.83 1.50 4.49
CA THR A 147 3.67 1.72 5.37
C THR A 147 3.42 0.55 6.32
N ILE A 148 3.92 -0.66 5.99
CA ILE A 148 3.85 -1.84 6.86
C ILE A 148 4.53 -1.55 8.20
N ALA A 149 5.70 -0.93 8.15
CA ALA A 149 6.45 -0.53 9.34
C ALA A 149 5.68 0.50 10.18
N PHE A 150 5.10 1.49 9.51
CA PHE A 150 4.38 2.57 10.17
C PHE A 150 3.04 2.12 10.78
N ALA A 151 2.42 1.07 10.29
CA ALA A 151 1.23 0.50 10.89
C ALA A 151 1.46 0.10 12.36
N ALA A 152 2.63 -0.46 12.68
CA ALA A 152 3.01 -0.83 14.04
C ALA A 152 3.15 0.39 14.99
N VAL A 153 3.37 1.58 14.45
CA VAL A 153 3.49 2.84 15.21
C VAL A 153 2.12 3.52 15.34
N PHE A 154 1.39 3.65 14.23
CA PHE A 154 0.17 4.46 14.21
C PHE A 154 -1.07 3.74 14.74
N VAL A 155 -1.08 2.41 14.76
CA VAL A 155 -2.18 1.67 15.39
C VAL A 155 -2.21 1.89 16.91
N PRO A 156 -1.13 1.64 17.67
CA PRO A 156 -1.10 1.99 19.09
C PRO A 156 -1.35 3.47 19.35
N LEU A 157 -0.81 4.37 18.51
CA LEU A 157 -1.06 5.81 18.62
C LEU A 157 -2.56 6.14 18.50
N ALA A 158 -3.25 5.62 17.49
CA ALA A 158 -4.67 5.86 17.31
C ALA A 158 -5.50 5.34 18.48
N ILE A 159 -5.17 4.14 19.00
CA ILE A 159 -5.83 3.57 20.17
C ILE A 159 -5.62 4.45 21.42
N SER A 160 -4.40 4.96 21.65
CA SER A 160 -4.11 5.84 22.78
C SER A 160 -4.83 7.19 22.70
N MET A 161 -5.10 7.66 21.48
CA MET A 161 -5.90 8.86 21.21
C MET A 161 -7.42 8.61 21.38
N GLY A 162 -7.84 7.38 21.68
CA GLY A 162 -9.24 6.96 21.85
C GLY A 162 -9.95 6.61 20.55
N TYR A 163 -9.19 6.25 19.51
CA TYR A 163 -9.71 5.73 18.24
C TYR A 163 -9.53 4.20 18.15
N ASP A 164 -9.53 3.67 16.95
CA ASP A 164 -9.37 2.24 16.66
C ASP A 164 -8.19 1.95 15.72
N SER A 165 -7.88 0.68 15.53
CA SER A 165 -6.80 0.23 14.67
C SER A 165 -7.02 0.63 13.19
N ILE A 166 -8.28 0.71 12.73
CA ILE A 166 -8.60 1.19 11.37
C ILE A 166 -8.15 2.64 11.20
N THR A 167 -8.44 3.51 12.17
CA THR A 167 -7.97 4.90 12.14
C THR A 167 -6.45 4.95 12.04
N GLY A 168 -5.74 4.09 12.80
CA GLY A 168 -4.28 4.01 12.77
C GLY A 168 -3.72 3.69 11.39
N ILE A 169 -4.25 2.68 10.71
CA ILE A 169 -3.77 2.33 9.36
C ILE A 169 -4.25 3.33 8.29
N CYS A 170 -5.36 4.02 8.51
CA CYS A 170 -5.78 5.10 7.61
C CYS A 170 -4.79 6.28 7.63
N MET A 171 -4.17 6.56 8.79
CA MET A 171 -3.20 7.64 8.93
C MET A 171 -1.94 7.41 8.09
N CYS A 172 -1.53 6.17 7.86
CA CYS A 172 -0.33 5.84 7.06
C CYS A 172 -0.69 5.16 5.73
N PHE A 173 -1.25 3.97 5.75
CA PHE A 173 -1.45 3.16 4.56
C PHE A 173 -2.51 3.74 3.59
N LEU A 174 -3.72 4.07 4.09
CA LEU A 174 -4.75 4.68 3.24
C LEU A 174 -4.25 6.02 2.68
N ALA A 175 -3.63 6.84 3.52
CA ALA A 175 -3.10 8.14 3.11
C ALA A 175 -2.01 8.01 2.04
N ALA A 176 -1.05 7.10 2.20
CA ALA A 176 -0.02 6.82 1.20
C ALA A 176 -0.62 6.34 -0.13
N GLY A 177 -1.62 5.44 -0.08
CA GLY A 177 -2.30 4.95 -1.27
C GLY A 177 -3.09 6.03 -2.02
N LEU A 178 -3.70 6.99 -1.30
CA LEU A 178 -4.33 8.16 -1.93
C LEU A 178 -3.30 9.08 -2.60
N GLY A 179 -2.15 9.28 -1.94
CA GLY A 179 -1.03 10.01 -2.52
C GLY A 179 -0.46 9.32 -3.75
N PHE A 180 -0.29 8.00 -3.69
CA PHE A 180 0.15 7.19 -4.81
C PHE A 180 -0.79 7.34 -6.02
N ALA A 181 -2.12 7.30 -5.81
CA ALA A 181 -3.10 7.50 -6.88
C ALA A 181 -3.05 8.93 -7.47
N GLY A 182 -2.76 9.94 -6.64
CA GLY A 182 -2.61 11.33 -7.08
C GLY A 182 -1.31 11.60 -7.84
N CYS A 183 -0.34 10.78 -7.70
CA CYS A 183 0.97 10.67 -8.32
C CYS A 183 1.56 11.95 -8.94
N MET A 184 2.45 12.60 -8.19
CA MET A 184 3.14 13.81 -8.67
C MET A 184 4.52 13.51 -9.26
N LEU A 185 5.37 12.78 -8.52
CA LEU A 185 6.79 12.59 -8.81
C LEU A 185 7.26 11.14 -8.62
N ASN A 186 6.35 10.17 -8.53
CA ASN A 186 6.70 8.77 -8.30
C ASN A 186 7.56 8.20 -9.46
N PRO A 187 8.87 7.94 -9.25
CA PRO A 187 9.75 7.47 -10.31
C PRO A 187 9.48 6.01 -10.72
N PHE A 188 8.95 5.19 -9.82
CA PHE A 188 8.79 3.75 -10.03
C PHE A 188 7.59 3.38 -10.90
N THR A 189 6.59 4.23 -10.95
CA THR A 189 5.39 3.97 -11.75
C THR A 189 5.15 5.08 -12.76
N LEU A 190 5.04 6.34 -12.30
CA LEU A 190 4.84 7.49 -13.19
C LEU A 190 6.02 7.68 -14.13
N GLY A 191 7.25 7.74 -13.60
CA GLY A 191 8.46 7.94 -14.40
C GLY A 191 8.58 6.89 -15.49
N ILE A 192 8.37 5.60 -15.14
CA ILE A 192 8.41 4.50 -16.11
C ILE A 192 7.27 4.61 -17.14
N ALA A 193 6.05 4.91 -16.69
CA ALA A 193 4.91 5.04 -17.60
C ALA A 193 5.10 6.21 -18.60
N GLN A 194 5.64 7.34 -18.15
CA GLN A 194 5.95 8.49 -19.01
C GLN A 194 7.11 8.20 -19.98
N ASP A 195 8.16 7.53 -19.51
CA ASP A 195 9.30 7.13 -20.34
C ASP A 195 8.85 6.22 -21.50
N ILE A 196 8.05 5.20 -21.20
CA ILE A 196 7.49 4.29 -22.21
C ILE A 196 6.54 5.03 -23.17
N ALA A 197 5.75 5.96 -22.66
CA ALA A 197 4.87 6.79 -23.46
C ALA A 197 5.65 7.79 -24.35
N GLY A 198 6.94 8.01 -24.10
CA GLY A 198 7.77 9.01 -24.79
C GLY A 198 7.51 10.43 -24.29
N LEU A 199 7.03 10.60 -23.07
CA LEU A 199 6.80 11.88 -22.41
C LEU A 199 8.01 12.29 -21.58
N LYS A 200 8.20 13.60 -21.42
CA LYS A 200 9.18 14.12 -20.46
C LYS A 200 8.80 13.66 -19.04
N MET A 201 9.80 13.17 -18.30
CA MET A 201 9.59 12.67 -16.95
C MET A 201 8.99 13.75 -16.05
N PHE A 202 7.98 13.37 -15.28
CA PHE A 202 7.23 14.23 -14.34
C PHE A 202 6.49 15.41 -14.99
N SER A 203 6.37 15.48 -16.32
CA SER A 203 5.53 16.48 -17.00
C SER A 203 4.06 16.35 -16.61
N GLY A 204 3.32 17.47 -16.62
CA GLY A 204 1.92 17.54 -16.18
C GLY A 204 1.73 17.56 -14.67
N ILE A 205 2.77 17.97 -13.91
CA ILE A 205 2.76 17.99 -12.44
C ILE A 205 1.70 18.92 -11.86
N GLU A 206 1.37 20.05 -12.54
CA GLU A 206 0.41 21.05 -12.05
C GLU A 206 -0.96 20.44 -11.86
N TYR A 207 -1.45 19.73 -12.87
CA TYR A 207 -2.76 19.07 -12.78
C TYR A 207 -2.73 17.88 -11.83
N ARG A 208 -1.64 17.13 -11.76
CA ARG A 208 -1.46 16.03 -10.81
C ARG A 208 -1.39 16.51 -9.37
N PHE A 209 -0.80 17.68 -9.12
CA PHE A 209 -0.86 18.32 -7.81
C PHE A 209 -2.31 18.63 -7.39
N PHE A 210 -3.13 19.13 -8.32
CA PHE A 210 -4.56 19.36 -8.07
C PHE A 210 -5.29 18.04 -7.78
N ILE A 211 -5.04 16.98 -8.57
CA ILE A 211 -5.59 15.64 -8.33
C ILE A 211 -5.21 15.13 -6.95
N TRP A 212 -3.93 15.21 -6.60
CA TRP A 212 -3.42 14.82 -5.29
C TRP A 212 -4.10 15.57 -4.15
N LEU A 213 -4.25 16.88 -4.27
CA LEU A 213 -4.90 17.70 -3.26
C LEU A 213 -6.35 17.28 -3.03
N VAL A 214 -7.11 17.09 -4.10
CA VAL A 214 -8.54 16.68 -4.04
C VAL A 214 -8.68 15.29 -3.42
N MET A 215 -7.86 14.33 -3.85
CA MET A 215 -7.90 12.95 -3.34
C MET A 215 -7.49 12.87 -1.86
N THR A 216 -6.44 13.60 -1.47
CA THR A 216 -5.99 13.67 -0.09
C THR A 216 -7.04 14.32 0.81
N ALA A 217 -7.65 15.42 0.37
CA ALA A 217 -8.72 16.09 1.10
C ALA A 217 -9.94 15.18 1.28
N ALA A 218 -10.36 14.47 0.23
CA ALA A 218 -11.46 13.51 0.30
C ALA A 218 -11.16 12.39 1.31
N GLY A 219 -9.93 11.87 1.33
CA GLY A 219 -9.47 10.87 2.29
C GLY A 219 -9.49 11.38 3.72
N ILE A 220 -8.99 12.59 3.97
CA ILE A 220 -9.00 13.21 5.29
C ILE A 220 -10.45 13.39 5.78
N VAL A 221 -11.33 13.91 4.96
CA VAL A 221 -12.76 14.08 5.31
C VAL A 221 -13.41 12.74 5.66
N PHE A 222 -13.15 11.69 4.87
CA PHE A 222 -13.65 10.34 5.13
C PHE A 222 -13.16 9.81 6.48
N VAL A 223 -11.84 9.86 6.72
CA VAL A 223 -11.24 9.32 7.94
C VAL A 223 -11.66 10.12 9.17
N LEU A 224 -11.68 11.45 9.11
CA LEU A 224 -12.14 12.29 10.22
C LEU A 224 -13.62 12.08 10.54
N SER A 225 -14.46 11.89 9.52
CA SER A 225 -15.89 11.58 9.71
C SER A 225 -16.08 10.29 10.48
N TYR A 226 -15.32 9.25 10.14
CA TYR A 226 -15.31 7.99 10.86
C TYR A 226 -14.72 8.13 12.27
N ALA A 227 -13.54 8.74 12.40
CA ALA A 227 -12.85 8.95 13.66
C ALA A 227 -13.73 9.72 14.66
N ASN A 228 -14.39 10.79 14.25
CA ASN A 228 -15.32 11.55 15.09
C ASN A 228 -16.54 10.74 15.51
N LYS A 229 -17.05 9.86 14.64
CA LYS A 229 -18.18 8.97 14.96
C LYS A 229 -17.81 7.96 16.04
N ILE A 230 -16.63 7.32 15.94
CA ILE A 230 -16.19 6.33 16.92
C ILE A 230 -15.73 6.98 18.23
N LYS A 231 -15.19 8.19 18.19
CA LYS A 231 -14.83 8.94 19.40
C LYS A 231 -16.04 9.27 20.26
N LYS A 232 -17.18 9.63 19.62
CA LYS A 232 -18.45 9.87 20.32
C LYS A 232 -19.09 8.57 20.85
N ASN A 233 -18.92 7.47 20.13
CA ASN A 233 -19.46 6.16 20.49
C ASN A 233 -18.49 5.05 20.04
N PRO A 234 -17.58 4.59 20.91
CA PRO A 234 -16.59 3.57 20.59
C PRO A 234 -17.18 2.24 20.11
N GLN A 235 -18.39 1.89 20.52
CA GLN A 235 -19.07 0.65 20.10
C GLN A 235 -19.44 0.67 18.60
N LYS A 236 -19.47 1.83 17.95
CA LYS A 236 -19.69 1.97 16.50
C LYS A 236 -18.46 1.63 15.67
N SER A 237 -17.29 1.42 16.29
CA SER A 237 -16.10 0.93 15.60
C SER A 237 -16.34 -0.50 15.10
N VAL A 238 -15.96 -0.76 13.84
CA VAL A 238 -15.99 -2.13 13.29
C VAL A 238 -14.97 -3.06 13.96
N MET A 239 -14.02 -2.49 14.72
CA MET A 239 -12.94 -3.17 15.43
C MET A 239 -13.14 -3.22 16.93
N TYR A 240 -14.24 -2.71 17.48
CA TYR A 240 -14.44 -2.52 18.93
C TYR A 240 -14.07 -3.74 19.78
N THR A 241 -14.51 -4.92 19.36
CA THR A 241 -14.24 -6.18 20.08
C THR A 241 -12.83 -6.72 19.83
N ILE A 242 -12.27 -6.49 18.62
CA ILE A 242 -10.98 -7.04 18.19
C ILE A 242 -9.83 -6.21 18.78
N ASP A 243 -9.98 -4.89 18.84
CA ASP A 243 -9.00 -3.98 19.42
C ASP A 243 -8.85 -4.12 20.95
N GLY A 244 -9.58 -5.04 21.55
CA GLY A 244 -9.35 -5.47 22.92
C GLY A 244 -7.91 -5.90 23.21
N TYR A 245 -7.22 -6.49 22.20
CA TYR A 245 -5.80 -6.80 22.27
C TYR A 245 -4.96 -5.54 22.56
N TRP A 246 -5.10 -4.53 21.71
CA TRP A 246 -4.34 -3.28 21.81
C TRP A 246 -4.66 -2.50 23.08
N ARG A 247 -5.93 -2.47 23.50
CA ARG A 247 -6.38 -1.82 24.74
C ARG A 247 -5.83 -2.52 25.98
N LYS A 248 -5.81 -3.87 25.99
CA LYS A 248 -5.21 -4.63 27.09
C LYS A 248 -3.71 -4.40 27.21
N GLN A 249 -3.02 -4.37 26.07
CA GLN A 249 -1.60 -4.09 26.04
C GLN A 249 -1.30 -2.70 26.61
N GLN A 250 -2.05 -1.67 26.24
CA GLN A 250 -1.90 -0.33 26.82
C GLN A 250 -2.22 -0.28 28.32
N GLN A 251 -3.21 -1.06 28.79
CA GLN A 251 -3.56 -1.13 30.21
C GLN A 251 -2.50 -1.86 31.02
N SER A 252 -1.93 -2.94 30.49
CA SER A 252 -0.82 -3.63 31.16
C SER A 252 0.42 -2.73 31.26
N ASP A 253 0.71 -1.98 30.22
CA ASP A 253 1.82 -1.01 30.19
C ASP A 253 1.57 0.15 31.17
N ALA A 254 0.32 0.63 31.30
CA ALA A 254 -0.07 1.68 32.24
C ALA A 254 -0.12 1.21 33.71
N ALA A 255 -0.52 -0.05 33.94
CA ALA A 255 -0.56 -0.64 35.28
C ALA A 255 0.85 -0.91 35.83
N SER A 256 1.77 -1.30 34.95
CA SER A 256 3.19 -1.47 35.29
C SER A 256 3.88 -0.17 35.70
N GLU A 257 3.34 0.99 35.28
CA GLU A 257 3.91 2.29 35.64
C GLU A 257 3.61 2.73 37.08
N ASN A 258 2.58 2.21 37.72
CA ASN A 258 2.18 2.66 39.07
C ASN A 258 2.98 2.00 40.21
N ASP A 259 3.66 0.88 39.96
CA ASP A 259 4.28 0.09 41.03
C ASP A 259 5.79 0.36 41.27
N ASN A 260 6.53 1.12 40.42
CA ASN A 260 7.99 1.26 40.57
C ASN A 260 8.55 2.61 40.11
N ALA A 261 8.48 3.63 40.94
CA ALA A 261 9.02 4.96 40.64
C ALA A 261 10.56 5.02 40.49
N ALA A 262 11.32 4.08 41.05
CA ALA A 262 12.80 4.09 41.00
C ALA A 262 13.38 3.27 39.84
N GLN A 263 12.69 2.22 39.38
CA GLN A 263 13.03 1.42 38.19
C GLN A 263 12.80 2.22 36.91
N ASN A 264 11.96 3.22 37.01
CA ASN A 264 11.38 4.06 35.97
C ASN A 264 12.37 4.96 35.22
N GLN A 265 13.52 5.36 35.80
CA GLN A 265 14.41 6.34 35.14
C GLN A 265 15.31 5.68 34.06
N THR A 266 15.77 4.45 34.31
CA THR A 266 16.60 3.70 33.36
C THR A 266 15.74 3.22 32.18
N GLU A 267 14.56 2.66 32.45
CA GLU A 267 13.61 2.21 31.43
C GLU A 267 13.14 3.39 30.55
N LYS A 268 12.80 4.53 31.16
CA LYS A 268 12.45 5.75 30.42
C LYS A 268 13.60 6.24 29.55
N ARG A 269 14.84 6.15 30.03
CA ARG A 269 16.02 6.50 29.22
C ARG A 269 16.21 5.55 28.05
N ILE A 270 16.06 4.23 28.26
CA ILE A 270 16.10 3.21 27.20
C ILE A 270 15.01 3.52 26.16
N ALA A 271 13.78 3.75 26.58
CA ALA A 271 12.65 4.07 25.69
C ALA A 271 12.91 5.34 24.85
N LEU A 272 13.46 6.40 25.47
CA LEU A 272 13.80 7.64 24.78
C LEU A 272 14.93 7.46 23.75
N ILE A 273 15.98 6.70 24.11
CA ILE A 273 17.07 6.39 23.17
C ILE A 273 16.54 5.54 22.01
N SER A 274 15.72 4.53 22.29
CA SER A 274 15.10 3.69 21.26
C SER A 274 14.17 4.48 20.34
N LEU A 275 13.46 5.47 20.88
CA LEU A 275 12.65 6.40 20.09
C LEU A 275 13.53 7.30 19.20
N ALA A 276 14.68 7.76 19.69
CA ALA A 276 15.64 8.52 18.89
C ALA A 276 16.25 7.63 17.78
N VAL A 277 16.56 6.36 18.06
CA VAL A 277 16.99 5.39 17.05
C VAL A 277 15.91 5.24 15.98
N LEU A 278 14.65 5.07 16.37
CA LEU A 278 13.54 5.00 15.42
C LEU A 278 13.44 6.27 14.56
N ALA A 279 13.57 7.44 15.15
CA ALA A 279 13.53 8.71 14.41
C ALA A 279 14.68 8.82 13.39
N VAL A 280 15.89 8.42 13.76
CA VAL A 280 17.04 8.35 12.84
C VAL A 280 16.77 7.35 11.73
N VAL A 281 16.23 6.16 12.04
CA VAL A 281 15.87 5.15 11.05
C VAL A 281 14.83 5.68 10.07
N ILE A 282 13.80 6.39 10.53
CA ILE A 282 12.78 7.01 9.67
C ILE A 282 13.42 8.06 8.74
N ILE A 283 14.27 8.94 9.27
CA ILE A 283 14.97 9.94 8.45
C ILE A 283 15.86 9.25 7.41
N THR A 284 16.62 8.24 7.84
CA THR A 284 17.48 7.46 6.94
C THR A 284 16.67 6.72 5.87
N LEU A 285 15.50 6.17 6.24
CA LEU A 285 14.58 5.54 5.30
C LEU A 285 14.11 6.54 4.23
N ILE A 286 13.67 7.73 4.66
CA ILE A 286 13.21 8.78 3.73
C ILE A 286 14.34 9.14 2.76
N ILE A 287 15.53 9.44 3.27
CA ILE A 287 16.69 9.78 2.43
C ILE A 287 17.07 8.60 1.53
N GLY A 288 17.09 7.39 2.06
CA GLY A 288 17.41 6.17 1.31
C GLY A 288 16.49 5.94 0.12
N VAL A 289 15.19 6.05 0.34
CA VAL A 289 14.19 5.86 -0.73
C VAL A 289 14.21 7.02 -1.73
N THR A 290 14.40 8.27 -1.28
CA THR A 290 14.29 9.45 -2.15
C THR A 290 15.54 9.77 -2.94
N VAL A 291 16.74 9.51 -2.36
CA VAL A 291 18.02 9.91 -2.95
C VAL A 291 18.79 8.72 -3.50
N PHE A 292 18.63 7.55 -2.89
CA PHE A 292 19.42 6.36 -3.19
C PHE A 292 18.60 5.21 -3.79
N ASP A 293 17.32 5.41 -4.14
CA ASP A 293 16.42 4.40 -4.73
C ASP A 293 16.39 3.06 -3.96
N TRP A 294 16.36 3.14 -2.62
CA TRP A 294 16.33 1.94 -1.79
C TRP A 294 15.09 1.09 -2.04
N GLY A 295 15.30 -0.21 -2.23
CA GLY A 295 14.25 -1.22 -2.30
C GLY A 295 14.17 -2.06 -1.02
N PHE A 296 13.47 -3.21 -1.10
CA PHE A 296 13.23 -4.10 0.04
C PHE A 296 14.50 -4.49 0.80
N THR A 297 15.59 -4.79 0.07
CA THR A 297 16.83 -5.28 0.68
C THR A 297 17.46 -4.25 1.61
N GLN A 298 17.57 -3.00 1.14
CA GLN A 298 18.18 -1.92 1.92
C GLN A 298 17.29 -1.52 3.10
N ILE A 299 15.98 -1.47 2.88
CA ILE A 299 15.01 -1.15 3.94
C ILE A 299 14.98 -2.25 5.00
N ALA A 300 14.96 -3.52 4.59
CA ALA A 300 15.07 -4.65 5.53
C ALA A 300 16.35 -4.60 6.34
N ALA A 301 17.50 -4.33 5.70
CA ALA A 301 18.78 -4.17 6.38
C ALA A 301 18.78 -3.02 7.40
N LEU A 302 18.14 -1.89 7.05
CA LEU A 302 17.98 -0.75 7.96
C LEU A 302 17.17 -1.14 9.20
N PHE A 303 16.02 -1.80 9.04
CA PHE A 303 15.20 -2.23 10.17
C PHE A 303 15.85 -3.34 10.97
N PHE A 304 16.57 -4.27 10.34
CA PHE A 304 17.37 -5.26 11.06
C PHE A 304 18.46 -4.58 11.91
N THR A 305 19.14 -3.57 11.36
CA THR A 305 20.12 -2.76 12.10
C THR A 305 19.44 -2.06 13.28
N MET A 306 18.25 -1.49 13.09
CA MET A 306 17.44 -0.92 14.18
C MET A 306 17.19 -1.96 15.29
N ALA A 307 16.79 -3.17 14.92
CA ALA A 307 16.54 -4.24 15.88
C ALA A 307 17.78 -4.55 16.75
N VAL A 308 18.93 -4.71 16.11
CA VAL A 308 20.21 -5.01 16.80
C VAL A 308 20.61 -3.86 17.71
N VAL A 309 20.62 -2.62 17.22
CA VAL A 309 20.96 -1.41 17.98
C VAL A 309 20.01 -1.22 19.16
N THR A 310 18.69 -1.34 18.93
CA THR A 310 17.69 -1.21 19.99
C THR A 310 17.80 -2.31 21.04
N GLY A 311 18.10 -3.54 20.63
CA GLY A 311 18.37 -4.65 21.54
C GLY A 311 19.57 -4.37 22.47
N PHE A 312 20.68 -3.86 21.95
CA PHE A 312 21.82 -3.45 22.77
C PHE A 312 21.51 -2.24 23.66
N VAL A 313 20.77 -1.25 23.18
CA VAL A 313 20.27 -0.13 24.00
C VAL A 313 19.45 -0.63 25.17
N ALA A 314 18.64 -1.67 24.96
CA ALA A 314 17.86 -2.35 25.99
C ALA A 314 18.71 -3.26 26.90
N ARG A 315 20.04 -3.27 26.72
CA ARG A 315 21.00 -4.09 27.48
C ARG A 315 20.77 -5.60 27.37
N LYS A 316 20.24 -6.05 26.21
CA LYS A 316 20.01 -7.46 25.92
C LYS A 316 21.27 -8.13 25.36
N THR A 317 21.47 -9.38 25.70
CA THR A 317 22.51 -10.22 25.10
C THR A 317 22.17 -10.58 23.66
N PRO A 318 23.14 -10.92 22.80
CA PRO A 318 22.86 -11.34 21.41
C PRO A 318 21.86 -12.50 21.33
N SER A 319 21.91 -13.45 22.25
CA SER A 319 20.97 -14.59 22.30
C SER A 319 19.54 -14.13 22.64
N GLU A 320 19.37 -13.21 23.59
CA GLU A 320 18.06 -12.63 23.89
C GLU A 320 17.51 -11.84 22.70
N ILE A 321 18.35 -11.05 22.02
CA ILE A 321 17.95 -10.29 20.81
C ILE A 321 17.46 -11.27 19.74
N ALA A 322 18.17 -12.38 19.51
CA ALA A 322 17.75 -13.39 18.52
C ALA A 322 16.39 -14.03 18.90
N VAL A 323 16.17 -14.36 20.16
CA VAL A 323 14.90 -14.94 20.64
C VAL A 323 13.75 -13.92 20.48
N MET A 324 13.98 -12.66 20.84
CA MET A 324 12.99 -11.58 20.67
C MET A 324 12.67 -11.37 19.20
N PHE A 325 13.67 -11.38 18.32
CA PHE A 325 13.49 -11.27 16.87
C PHE A 325 12.62 -12.41 16.32
N ILE A 326 12.92 -13.66 16.70
CA ILE A 326 12.14 -14.84 16.30
C ILE A 326 10.68 -14.74 16.79
N ASN A 327 10.45 -14.23 18.00
CA ASN A 327 9.11 -14.04 18.53
C ASN A 327 8.33 -13.02 17.69
N GLY A 328 8.98 -11.94 17.25
CA GLY A 328 8.37 -10.99 16.32
C GLY A 328 8.05 -11.60 14.95
N CYS A 329 8.93 -12.44 14.41
CA CYS A 329 8.65 -13.20 13.19
C CYS A 329 7.44 -14.12 13.36
N LYS A 330 7.30 -14.80 14.49
CA LYS A 330 6.13 -15.67 14.78
C LYS A 330 4.84 -14.86 14.89
N ASP A 331 4.88 -13.68 15.49
CA ASP A 331 3.70 -12.81 15.64
C ASP A 331 3.11 -12.41 14.28
N ILE A 332 3.96 -12.14 13.30
CA ILE A 332 3.56 -11.67 11.95
C ILE A 332 3.50 -12.80 10.90
N LEU A 333 3.81 -14.05 11.27
CA LEU A 333 3.91 -15.18 10.33
C LEU A 333 2.65 -15.35 9.47
N SER A 334 1.48 -15.16 10.07
CA SER A 334 0.21 -15.28 9.34
C SER A 334 0.12 -14.31 8.16
N ALA A 335 0.58 -13.07 8.31
CA ALA A 335 0.60 -12.10 7.23
C ALA A 335 1.57 -12.50 6.11
N ALA A 336 2.77 -12.97 6.46
CA ALA A 336 3.76 -13.44 5.51
C ALA A 336 3.24 -14.61 4.66
N LEU A 337 2.57 -15.59 5.31
CA LEU A 337 1.97 -16.73 4.61
C LEU A 337 0.85 -16.31 3.64
N VAL A 338 0.00 -15.37 4.03
CA VAL A 338 -1.09 -14.86 3.17
C VAL A 338 -0.54 -14.18 1.91
N VAL A 339 0.57 -13.45 2.01
CA VAL A 339 1.22 -12.84 0.85
C VAL A 339 1.70 -13.89 -0.16
N GLY A 340 2.33 -14.96 0.32
CA GLY A 340 2.74 -16.08 -0.54
C GLY A 340 1.55 -16.73 -1.26
N LEU A 341 0.45 -16.96 -0.54
CA LEU A 341 -0.77 -17.52 -1.13
C LEU A 341 -1.39 -16.60 -2.19
N ALA A 342 -1.40 -15.27 -1.95
CA ALA A 342 -1.90 -14.30 -2.92
C ALA A 342 -1.08 -14.30 -4.23
N GLY A 343 0.24 -14.49 -4.15
CA GLY A 343 1.11 -14.68 -5.31
C GLY A 343 0.67 -15.84 -6.21
N GLY A 344 0.04 -16.87 -5.65
CA GLY A 344 -0.47 -18.02 -6.40
C GLY A 344 -1.56 -17.67 -7.43
N ILE A 345 -2.35 -16.60 -7.21
CA ILE A 345 -3.36 -16.14 -8.20
C ILE A 345 -2.64 -15.69 -9.48
N ILE A 346 -1.58 -14.90 -9.33
CA ILE A 346 -0.80 -14.38 -10.46
C ILE A 346 -0.20 -15.56 -11.25
N VAL A 347 0.36 -16.53 -10.53
CA VAL A 347 0.95 -17.74 -11.13
C VAL A 347 -0.07 -18.48 -12.00
N ILE A 348 -1.29 -18.70 -11.51
CA ILE A 348 -2.34 -19.43 -12.29
C ILE A 348 -2.69 -18.66 -13.57
N LEU A 349 -2.80 -17.35 -13.52
CA LEU A 349 -3.16 -16.53 -14.69
C LEU A 349 -2.01 -16.45 -15.72
N GLU A 350 -0.76 -16.40 -15.26
CA GLU A 350 0.43 -16.44 -16.12
C GLU A 350 0.61 -17.83 -16.76
N ASP A 351 0.58 -18.90 -15.94
CA ASP A 351 0.72 -20.28 -16.43
C ASP A 351 -0.42 -20.65 -17.39
N GLY A 352 -1.61 -20.07 -17.18
CA GLY A 352 -2.78 -20.21 -18.07
C GLY A 352 -2.69 -19.38 -19.35
N LYS A 353 -1.69 -18.48 -19.47
CA LYS A 353 -1.46 -17.61 -20.64
C LYS A 353 -2.68 -16.78 -21.05
N ILE A 354 -3.48 -16.33 -20.09
CA ILE A 354 -4.72 -15.59 -20.36
C ILE A 354 -4.57 -14.07 -20.18
N ILE A 355 -3.50 -13.59 -19.58
CA ILE A 355 -3.29 -12.14 -19.32
C ILE A 355 -3.26 -11.36 -20.64
N ASP A 356 -2.48 -11.81 -21.61
CA ASP A 356 -2.31 -11.12 -22.90
C ASP A 356 -3.59 -11.16 -23.74
N THR A 357 -4.40 -12.20 -23.63
CA THR A 357 -5.73 -12.28 -24.27
C THR A 357 -6.69 -11.24 -23.72
N VAL A 358 -6.67 -11.02 -22.41
CA VAL A 358 -7.48 -9.96 -21.79
C VAL A 358 -7.05 -8.58 -22.30
N LEU A 359 -5.73 -8.33 -22.40
CA LEU A 359 -5.19 -7.09 -22.96
C LEU A 359 -5.64 -6.88 -24.41
N TYR A 360 -5.57 -7.91 -25.24
CA TYR A 360 -6.01 -7.86 -26.64
C TYR A 360 -7.50 -7.55 -26.78
N ALA A 361 -8.34 -8.22 -25.98
CA ALA A 361 -9.78 -7.99 -26.00
C ALA A 361 -10.12 -6.52 -25.65
N VAL A 362 -9.44 -5.96 -24.67
CA VAL A 362 -9.63 -4.54 -24.30
C VAL A 362 -9.22 -3.61 -25.43
N SER A 363 -8.08 -3.85 -26.08
CA SER A 363 -7.63 -3.01 -27.20
C SER A 363 -8.64 -3.00 -28.35
N SER A 364 -9.27 -4.17 -28.63
CA SER A 364 -10.30 -4.28 -29.64
C SER A 364 -11.60 -3.53 -29.31
N CYS A 365 -11.98 -3.52 -28.04
CA CYS A 365 -13.17 -2.78 -27.57
C CYS A 365 -12.98 -1.25 -27.65
N VAL A 366 -11.74 -0.77 -27.50
CA VAL A 366 -11.43 0.67 -27.48
C VAL A 366 -11.42 1.28 -28.89
N SER A 367 -11.06 0.53 -29.91
CA SER A 367 -10.85 1.01 -31.29
C SER A 367 -12.09 1.66 -31.94
N GLY A 368 -13.31 1.40 -31.42
CA GLY A 368 -14.58 1.95 -31.97
C GLY A 368 -15.17 3.09 -31.16
N THR A 369 -14.55 3.55 -30.08
CA THR A 369 -15.11 4.56 -29.15
C THR A 369 -14.42 5.92 -29.33
N GLY A 370 -15.17 7.02 -29.12
CA GLY A 370 -14.55 8.36 -29.10
C GLY A 370 -13.60 8.54 -27.92
N LYS A 371 -12.87 9.68 -27.89
CA LYS A 371 -11.83 9.97 -26.87
C LYS A 371 -12.29 9.71 -25.43
N THR A 372 -13.50 10.16 -25.06
CA THR A 372 -14.04 9.93 -23.71
C THR A 372 -14.31 8.46 -23.43
N GLY A 373 -14.85 7.74 -24.40
CA GLY A 373 -15.11 6.30 -24.29
C GLY A 373 -13.80 5.52 -24.13
N ALA A 374 -12.81 5.82 -24.98
CA ALA A 374 -11.48 5.22 -24.91
C ALA A 374 -10.83 5.43 -23.55
N LEU A 375 -10.80 6.67 -23.04
CA LEU A 375 -10.24 7.01 -21.73
C LEU A 375 -10.97 6.27 -20.60
N THR A 376 -12.30 6.19 -20.67
CA THR A 376 -13.12 5.48 -19.68
C THR A 376 -12.85 3.98 -19.69
N ILE A 377 -12.75 3.37 -20.86
CA ILE A 377 -12.45 1.93 -21.00
C ILE A 377 -11.03 1.64 -20.48
N MET A 378 -10.04 2.44 -20.86
CA MET A 378 -8.65 2.28 -20.40
C MET A 378 -8.56 2.41 -18.87
N TYR A 379 -9.22 3.41 -18.29
CA TYR A 379 -9.29 3.60 -16.85
C TYR A 379 -9.98 2.43 -16.15
N GLY A 380 -11.15 2.02 -16.65
CA GLY A 380 -11.91 0.88 -16.09
C GLY A 380 -11.14 -0.43 -16.17
N PHE A 381 -10.53 -0.70 -17.32
CA PHE A 381 -9.69 -1.88 -17.52
C PHE A 381 -8.50 -1.90 -16.56
N GLN A 382 -7.78 -0.79 -16.46
CA GLN A 382 -6.64 -0.65 -15.54
C GLN A 382 -7.07 -0.87 -14.09
N THR A 383 -8.20 -0.30 -13.68
CA THR A 383 -8.75 -0.44 -12.34
C THR A 383 -9.11 -1.90 -12.04
N LEU A 384 -9.68 -2.62 -13.01
CA LEU A 384 -10.01 -4.05 -12.87
C LEU A 384 -8.75 -4.92 -12.88
N LEU A 385 -7.82 -4.67 -13.80
CA LEU A 385 -6.59 -5.44 -13.90
C LEU A 385 -5.73 -5.30 -12.63
N ASN A 386 -5.77 -4.15 -11.99
CA ASN A 386 -5.08 -3.92 -10.73
C ASN A 386 -5.55 -4.86 -9.60
N ALA A 387 -6.78 -5.36 -9.66
CA ALA A 387 -7.24 -6.38 -8.72
C ALA A 387 -6.49 -7.72 -8.86
N VAL A 388 -5.82 -7.93 -10.01
CA VAL A 388 -5.07 -9.15 -10.33
C VAL A 388 -3.56 -8.90 -10.26
N ILE A 389 -3.08 -7.84 -10.92
CA ILE A 389 -1.66 -7.48 -11.01
C ILE A 389 -1.47 -6.17 -10.25
N THR A 390 -1.01 -6.26 -9.02
CA THR A 390 -0.87 -5.12 -8.10
C THR A 390 0.44 -4.35 -8.27
N SER A 391 1.40 -4.86 -9.06
CA SER A 391 2.66 -4.19 -9.33
C SER A 391 2.49 -3.09 -10.38
N GLY A 392 2.53 -1.83 -9.97
CA GLY A 392 2.43 -0.67 -10.86
C GLY A 392 3.54 -0.63 -11.92
N THR A 393 4.78 -0.95 -11.54
CA THR A 393 5.93 -1.03 -12.46
C THR A 393 5.73 -2.10 -13.54
N ALA A 394 5.33 -3.32 -13.15
CA ALA A 394 5.08 -4.40 -14.10
C ALA A 394 3.94 -4.07 -15.05
N LYS A 395 2.86 -3.46 -14.54
CA LYS A 395 1.74 -3.03 -15.38
C LYS A 395 2.12 -1.90 -16.32
N ALA A 396 2.95 -0.94 -15.89
CA ALA A 396 3.46 0.11 -16.77
C ALA A 396 4.20 -0.51 -17.96
N ALA A 397 5.12 -1.44 -17.72
CA ALA A 397 5.85 -2.13 -18.76
C ALA A 397 4.95 -2.92 -19.73
N MET A 398 3.87 -3.53 -19.21
CA MET A 398 2.94 -4.32 -20.03
C MET A 398 1.94 -3.47 -20.81
N LEU A 399 1.35 -2.47 -20.16
CA LEU A 399 0.19 -1.75 -20.70
C LEU A 399 0.54 -0.49 -21.47
N MET A 400 1.58 0.24 -21.04
CA MET A 400 1.88 1.54 -21.64
C MET A 400 2.24 1.48 -23.13
N PRO A 401 2.97 0.46 -23.64
CA PRO A 401 3.17 0.33 -25.08
C PRO A 401 1.85 0.24 -25.86
N MET A 402 0.91 -0.59 -25.37
CA MET A 402 -0.42 -0.72 -25.99
C MET A 402 -1.26 0.55 -25.84
N PHE A 403 -1.28 1.14 -24.66
CA PHE A 403 -2.06 2.34 -24.37
C PHE A 403 -1.55 3.53 -25.19
N ARG A 404 -0.25 3.64 -25.42
CA ARG A 404 0.35 4.63 -26.33
C ARG A 404 -0.21 4.51 -27.75
N GLU A 405 -0.27 3.29 -28.30
CA GLU A 405 -0.80 3.08 -29.66
C GLU A 405 -2.31 3.34 -29.74
N ILE A 406 -3.08 2.81 -28.77
CA ILE A 406 -4.49 3.07 -28.70
C ILE A 406 -4.77 4.58 -28.63
N SER A 407 -3.99 5.31 -27.81
CA SER A 407 -4.10 6.76 -27.67
C SER A 407 -3.80 7.48 -28.98
N SER A 408 -2.79 7.03 -29.73
CA SER A 408 -2.46 7.56 -31.06
C SER A 408 -3.62 7.34 -32.06
N ILE A 409 -4.22 6.16 -32.07
CA ILE A 409 -5.34 5.82 -32.98
C ILE A 409 -6.59 6.66 -32.66
N VAL A 410 -6.90 6.86 -31.38
CA VAL A 410 -8.11 7.57 -30.93
C VAL A 410 -7.89 9.08 -30.81
N GLY A 411 -6.64 9.55 -30.92
CA GLY A 411 -6.26 10.96 -30.73
C GLY A 411 -6.36 11.42 -29.28
N LEU A 412 -6.09 10.54 -28.31
CA LEU A 412 -5.95 10.85 -26.89
C LEU A 412 -4.57 11.44 -26.59
N SER A 413 -4.49 12.40 -25.67
CA SER A 413 -3.21 12.85 -25.15
C SER A 413 -2.54 11.73 -24.34
N LEU A 414 -1.22 11.57 -24.54
CA LEU A 414 -0.46 10.57 -23.78
C LEU A 414 -0.43 10.89 -22.28
N GLN A 415 -0.51 12.17 -21.89
CA GLN A 415 -0.64 12.57 -20.49
C GLN A 415 -1.97 12.12 -19.88
N SER A 416 -3.09 12.22 -20.62
CA SER A 416 -4.38 11.69 -20.17
C SER A 416 -4.31 10.19 -19.93
N THR A 417 -3.65 9.49 -20.84
CA THR A 417 -3.46 8.04 -20.77
C THR A 417 -2.62 7.62 -19.57
N VAL A 418 -1.48 8.29 -19.36
CA VAL A 418 -0.62 8.03 -18.19
C VAL A 418 -1.36 8.37 -16.88
N THR A 419 -2.16 9.44 -16.87
CA THR A 419 -2.94 9.82 -15.69
C THR A 419 -4.03 8.78 -15.41
N ALA A 420 -4.73 8.28 -16.44
CA ALA A 420 -5.71 7.20 -16.30
C ALA A 420 -5.08 5.91 -15.77
N PHE A 421 -3.90 5.56 -16.28
CA PHE A 421 -3.12 4.42 -15.78
C PHE A 421 -2.87 4.56 -14.29
N HIS A 422 -2.39 5.71 -13.84
CA HIS A 422 -2.00 5.94 -12.45
C HIS A 422 -3.17 5.94 -11.47
N ILE A 423 -4.22 6.69 -11.78
CA ILE A 423 -5.41 6.77 -10.92
C ILE A 423 -6.05 5.38 -10.79
N GLY A 424 -6.12 4.60 -11.87
CA GLY A 424 -6.66 3.25 -11.86
C GLY A 424 -5.80 2.26 -11.06
N ASP A 425 -4.49 2.50 -10.97
CA ASP A 425 -3.57 1.68 -10.20
C ASP A 425 -3.71 1.88 -8.68
N GLY A 426 -3.87 3.11 -8.23
CA GLY A 426 -3.75 3.46 -6.82
C GLY A 426 -4.84 2.91 -5.92
N PHE A 427 -6.12 3.01 -6.32
CA PHE A 427 -7.22 2.76 -5.40
C PHE A 427 -7.49 1.29 -5.12
N THR A 428 -7.39 0.43 -6.10
CA THR A 428 -7.72 -0.98 -5.93
C THR A 428 -6.67 -1.72 -5.10
N ASN A 429 -5.42 -1.25 -5.04
CA ASN A 429 -4.40 -1.75 -4.12
C ASN A 429 -4.79 -1.61 -2.65
N LEU A 430 -5.68 -0.66 -2.33
CA LEU A 430 -6.19 -0.45 -0.97
C LEU A 430 -7.27 -1.45 -0.55
N ILE A 431 -7.79 -2.25 -1.47
CA ILE A 431 -8.89 -3.18 -1.17
C ILE A 431 -8.67 -4.60 -1.70
N THR A 432 -7.86 -4.79 -2.74
CA THR A 432 -7.70 -6.12 -3.35
C THR A 432 -6.89 -7.08 -2.46
N PRO A 433 -7.33 -8.34 -2.31
CA PRO A 433 -6.60 -9.33 -1.51
C PRO A 433 -5.29 -9.80 -2.15
N THR A 434 -5.07 -9.49 -3.44
CA THR A 434 -3.81 -9.77 -4.13
C THR A 434 -2.71 -8.76 -3.79
N SER A 435 -3.06 -7.63 -3.16
CA SER A 435 -2.09 -6.65 -2.66
C SER A 435 -1.36 -7.19 -1.43
N GLY A 436 -0.10 -7.61 -1.62
CA GLY A 436 0.75 -8.08 -0.53
C GLY A 436 0.94 -7.03 0.56
N VAL A 437 1.05 -5.77 0.18
CA VAL A 437 1.18 -4.64 1.12
C VAL A 437 -0.06 -4.50 1.98
N LEU A 438 -1.26 -4.52 1.38
CA LEU A 438 -2.51 -4.46 2.13
C LEU A 438 -2.58 -5.58 3.18
N ILE A 439 -2.33 -6.82 2.75
CA ILE A 439 -2.43 -7.97 3.65
C ILE A 439 -1.39 -7.88 4.77
N ALA A 440 -0.18 -7.42 4.47
CA ALA A 440 0.87 -7.22 5.45
C ALA A 440 0.50 -6.13 6.48
N VAL A 441 0.03 -4.97 6.02
CA VAL A 441 -0.43 -3.88 6.89
C VAL A 441 -1.56 -4.34 7.81
N LEU A 442 -2.55 -5.05 7.26
CA LEU A 442 -3.66 -5.60 8.05
C LEU A 442 -3.19 -6.63 9.07
N GLY A 443 -2.18 -7.45 8.70
CA GLY A 443 -1.58 -8.43 9.60
C GLY A 443 -0.90 -7.77 10.79
N VAL A 444 -0.05 -6.76 10.55
CA VAL A 444 0.60 -5.96 11.61
C VAL A 444 -0.44 -5.30 12.51
N ALA A 445 -1.47 -4.72 11.93
CA ALA A 445 -2.54 -4.04 12.67
C ALA A 445 -3.52 -5.01 13.35
N LYS A 446 -3.40 -6.32 13.11
CA LYS A 446 -4.34 -7.37 13.58
C LYS A 446 -5.78 -7.11 13.14
N ILE A 447 -5.97 -6.58 11.93
CA ILE A 447 -7.27 -6.28 11.34
C ILE A 447 -7.66 -7.40 10.37
N PRO A 448 -8.78 -8.11 10.58
CA PRO A 448 -9.28 -9.06 9.60
C PRO A 448 -9.62 -8.35 8.27
N TYR A 449 -9.16 -8.92 7.15
CA TYR A 449 -9.40 -8.39 5.81
C TYR A 449 -10.88 -8.04 5.55
N THR A 450 -11.79 -8.88 6.02
CA THR A 450 -13.24 -8.67 5.86
C THR A 450 -13.75 -7.44 6.58
N LYS A 451 -13.15 -7.08 7.73
CA LYS A 451 -13.49 -5.85 8.47
C LYS A 451 -12.99 -4.62 7.74
N TRP A 452 -11.78 -4.70 7.18
CA TRP A 452 -11.22 -3.65 6.34
C TRP A 452 -12.08 -3.40 5.11
N VAL A 453 -12.39 -4.44 4.34
CA VAL A 453 -13.24 -4.32 3.15
C VAL A 453 -14.59 -3.71 3.50
N LYS A 454 -15.25 -4.18 4.57
CA LYS A 454 -16.52 -3.63 5.03
C LYS A 454 -16.44 -2.13 5.33
N PHE A 455 -15.31 -1.66 5.82
CA PHE A 455 -15.07 -0.24 6.11
C PHE A 455 -14.82 0.56 4.83
N VAL A 456 -13.90 0.08 3.96
CA VAL A 456 -13.30 0.92 2.90
C VAL A 456 -14.01 0.85 1.55
N TRP A 457 -14.81 -0.21 1.25
CA TRP A 457 -15.32 -0.46 -0.12
C TRP A 457 -16.14 0.69 -0.71
N LYS A 458 -17.01 1.32 0.11
CA LYS A 458 -17.82 2.46 -0.35
C LYS A 458 -16.93 3.67 -0.67
N PHE A 459 -15.92 3.89 0.16
CA PHE A 459 -14.96 4.96 -0.08
C PHE A 459 -14.15 4.72 -1.35
N ILE A 460 -13.65 3.50 -1.57
CA ILE A 460 -12.93 3.16 -2.80
C ILE A 460 -13.82 3.36 -4.03
N LEU A 461 -15.09 2.97 -3.98
CA LEU A 461 -16.02 3.21 -5.08
C LEU A 461 -16.18 4.71 -5.37
N ILE A 462 -16.33 5.53 -4.33
CA ILE A 462 -16.38 7.00 -4.45
C ILE A 462 -15.07 7.52 -5.07
N MET A 463 -13.91 7.02 -4.64
CA MET A 463 -12.62 7.45 -5.17
C MET A 463 -12.40 7.04 -6.62
N ILE A 464 -12.89 5.88 -7.04
CA ILE A 464 -12.88 5.45 -8.45
C ILE A 464 -13.73 6.41 -9.31
N ILE A 465 -14.92 6.77 -8.84
CA ILE A 465 -15.78 7.72 -9.54
C ILE A 465 -15.14 9.11 -9.57
N LEU A 466 -14.60 9.57 -8.44
CA LEU A 466 -13.90 10.85 -8.34
C LEU A 466 -12.67 10.88 -9.26
N GLY A 467 -11.90 9.79 -9.31
CA GLY A 467 -10.79 9.63 -10.22
C GLY A 467 -11.20 9.74 -11.68
N TRP A 468 -12.31 9.09 -12.05
CA TRP A 468 -12.88 9.22 -13.39
C TRP A 468 -13.31 10.68 -13.72
N ILE A 469 -13.97 11.36 -12.78
CA ILE A 469 -14.35 12.78 -12.94
C ILE A 469 -13.10 13.66 -13.13
N LEU A 470 -12.05 13.41 -12.35
CA LEU A 470 -10.78 14.15 -12.46
C LEU A 470 -9.99 13.82 -13.74
N LEU A 471 -10.29 12.72 -14.42
CA LEU A 471 -9.71 12.42 -15.73
C LEU A 471 -10.36 13.20 -16.87
N LEU A 472 -11.65 13.51 -16.79
CA LEU A 472 -12.38 14.16 -17.89
C LEU A 472 -11.77 15.49 -18.34
N PRO A 473 -11.33 16.41 -17.45
CA PRO A 473 -10.69 17.65 -17.87
C PRO A 473 -9.41 17.44 -18.69
N THR A 474 -8.70 16.34 -18.51
CA THR A 474 -7.47 16.07 -19.27
C THR A 474 -7.71 15.92 -20.77
N LEU A 475 -8.96 15.64 -21.18
CA LEU A 475 -9.34 15.56 -22.60
C LEU A 475 -9.31 16.92 -23.32
N PHE A 476 -9.43 17.99 -22.56
CA PHE A 476 -9.54 19.36 -23.07
C PHE A 476 -8.33 20.23 -22.73
N MET A 477 -7.42 19.71 -21.88
CA MET A 477 -6.22 20.42 -21.46
C MET A 477 -5.05 20.06 -22.38
N ASN A 478 -4.28 21.05 -22.81
CA ASN A 478 -2.99 20.83 -23.46
C ASN A 478 -1.95 20.51 -22.37
N LEU A 479 -1.87 19.26 -21.97
CA LEU A 479 -0.92 18.79 -20.96
C LEU A 479 0.44 18.37 -21.55
N THR A 480 0.71 18.74 -22.79
CA THR A 480 1.88 18.23 -23.56
C THR A 480 3.17 19.01 -23.31
N ASP A 481 3.12 20.25 -22.80
CA ASP A 481 4.24 21.19 -22.86
C ASP A 481 4.81 21.63 -21.51
N PHE A 482 4.52 20.91 -20.40
CA PHE A 482 5.05 21.24 -19.06
C PHE A 482 5.90 20.13 -18.47
#